data_adc336f0748af64650b1e45fd2db7a8c
#
_entry.id   adc336f0748af64650b1e45fd2db7a8c
#
_cell.length_a   1.000
_cell.length_b   1.000
_cell.length_c   1.000
_cell.angle_alpha   90.00
_cell.angle_beta   90.00
_cell.angle_gamma   90.00
#
_symmetry.space_group_name_H-M   'P 1'
#
loop_
_entity.id
_entity.type
_entity.pdbx_description
1 polymer ?
#
loop_
_entity_poly.entity_id
_entity_poly.type
_entity_poly.pdbx_seq_one_letter_code
_entity_poly.pdbx_strand_id
1 'polypeptide(L)'
;KKPNIVHQWIAALEREHKSLGVITQNIDGLHSDAGSRHVDELHGTLNRFYCIKCYNEYSKSQVMENHIRYCEKCGQIIRPDIVLYGEMLNQNTVFRALGKIQKADTLVVLGSSLVVQPAAGFVSEFKGDNLIIINRDRTPYDQSADLVIHDDMTEVVEKIMKK
;
A
#
# COMPACT_ATOMS: atom_id res chain seq x y z
N LYS A 1 9.01 -4.31 -12.38
CA LYS A 1 9.99 -3.99 -11.32
C LYS A 1 10.05 -5.17 -10.35
N LYS A 2 11.05 -5.21 -9.47
CA LYS A 2 11.19 -6.22 -8.41
C LYS A 2 11.13 -5.51 -7.04
N PRO A 3 10.71 -6.21 -5.97
CA PRO A 3 10.79 -5.69 -4.61
C PRO A 3 12.21 -5.23 -4.27
N ASN A 4 12.31 -4.10 -3.60
CA ASN A 4 13.58 -3.58 -3.07
C ASN A 4 13.75 -3.95 -1.59
N ILE A 5 14.84 -3.51 -0.98
CA ILE A 5 15.18 -3.81 0.42
C ILE A 5 14.10 -3.34 1.41
N VAL A 6 13.43 -2.22 1.13
CA VAL A 6 12.36 -1.70 1.99
C VAL A 6 11.17 -2.65 2.03
N HIS A 7 10.74 -3.16 0.87
CA HIS A 7 9.67 -4.17 0.79
C HIS A 7 10.05 -5.46 1.54
N GLN A 8 11.30 -5.90 1.39
CA GLN A 8 11.83 -7.09 2.07
C GLN A 8 11.90 -6.92 3.58
N TRP A 9 12.32 -5.75 4.05
CA TRP A 9 12.38 -5.41 5.47
C TRP A 9 10.99 -5.41 6.10
N ILE A 10 9.99 -4.78 5.46
CA ILE A 10 8.61 -4.77 5.94
C ILE A 10 8.04 -6.19 6.01
N ALA A 11 8.28 -7.02 4.98
CA ALA A 11 7.86 -8.41 4.98
C ALA A 11 8.56 -9.24 6.09
N ALA A 12 9.81 -8.91 6.43
CA ALA A 12 10.52 -9.52 7.55
C ALA A 12 9.89 -9.14 8.89
N LEU A 13 9.58 -7.86 9.12
CA LEU A 13 8.90 -7.40 10.34
C LEU A 13 7.54 -8.09 10.53
N GLU A 14 6.80 -8.32 9.45
CA GLU A 14 5.53 -9.06 9.52
C GLU A 14 5.74 -10.53 9.92
N ARG A 15 6.74 -11.22 9.33
CA ARG A 15 7.09 -12.61 9.69
C ARG A 15 7.53 -12.74 11.16
N GLU A 16 8.16 -11.71 11.70
CA GLU A 16 8.59 -11.64 13.10
C GLU A 16 7.47 -11.17 14.06
N HIS A 17 6.25 -11.02 13.57
CA HIS A 17 5.09 -10.51 14.32
C HIS A 17 5.30 -9.11 14.93
N LYS A 18 6.20 -8.32 14.33
CA LYS A 18 6.49 -6.93 14.71
C LYS A 18 5.68 -5.91 13.90
N SER A 19 4.95 -6.34 12.89
CA SER A 19 4.11 -5.48 12.06
C SER A 19 2.70 -6.06 11.91
N LEU A 20 1.69 -5.19 11.98
CA LEU A 20 0.30 -5.52 11.71
C LEU A 20 0.01 -5.62 10.20
N GLY A 21 0.96 -5.25 9.36
CA GLY A 21 0.88 -5.25 7.91
C GLY A 21 1.20 -3.91 7.27
N VAL A 22 0.88 -3.79 6.01
CA VAL A 22 1.20 -2.64 5.16
C VAL A 22 -0.08 -1.98 4.67
N ILE A 23 -0.09 -0.66 4.69
CA ILE A 23 -1.10 0.17 4.04
C ILE A 23 -0.37 0.92 2.92
N THR A 24 -0.77 0.71 1.67
CA THR A 24 -0.06 1.29 0.53
C THR A 24 -0.99 1.99 -0.44
N GLN A 25 -0.51 3.07 -1.04
CA GLN A 25 -1.14 3.76 -2.17
C GLN A 25 -0.62 3.23 -3.52
N ASN A 26 0.44 2.41 -3.50
CA ASN A 26 1.00 1.81 -4.71
C ASN A 26 0.10 0.68 -5.22
N ILE A 27 0.02 0.58 -6.55
CA ILE A 27 -0.80 -0.41 -7.25
C ILE A 27 0.03 -1.54 -7.88
N ASP A 28 1.34 -1.56 -7.63
CA ASP A 28 2.31 -2.42 -8.33
C ASP A 28 2.39 -3.87 -7.77
N GLY A 29 1.86 -4.10 -6.55
CA GLY A 29 1.85 -5.40 -5.89
C GLY A 29 3.19 -5.82 -5.28
N LEU A 30 4.20 -4.94 -5.24
CA LEU A 30 5.55 -5.29 -4.80
C LEU A 30 5.64 -5.70 -3.33
N HIS A 31 4.75 -5.22 -2.46
CA HIS A 31 4.69 -5.68 -1.06
C HIS A 31 4.33 -7.17 -0.97
N SER A 32 3.31 -7.59 -1.72
CA SER A 32 2.90 -9.00 -1.81
C SER A 32 4.01 -9.86 -2.44
N ASP A 33 4.65 -9.37 -3.50
CA ASP A 33 5.78 -10.05 -4.16
C ASP A 33 7.00 -10.19 -3.22
N ALA A 34 7.16 -9.30 -2.24
CA ALA A 34 8.20 -9.39 -1.20
C ALA A 34 7.85 -10.38 -0.08
N GLY A 35 6.61 -10.88 -0.04
CA GLY A 35 6.14 -11.84 0.94
C GLY A 35 5.30 -11.26 2.09
N SER A 36 4.91 -9.99 2.04
CA SER A 36 3.91 -9.43 2.96
C SER A 36 2.54 -10.06 2.70
N ARG A 37 1.84 -10.45 3.78
CA ARG A 37 0.54 -11.13 3.72
C ARG A 37 -0.64 -10.22 4.03
N HIS A 38 -0.42 -9.21 4.87
CA HIS A 38 -1.46 -8.26 5.31
C HIS A 38 -1.25 -6.91 4.64
N VAL A 39 -1.52 -6.84 3.32
CA VAL A 39 -1.37 -5.62 2.52
C VAL A 39 -2.74 -5.01 2.23
N ASP A 40 -2.97 -3.76 2.64
CA ASP A 40 -4.14 -2.98 2.28
C ASP A 40 -3.77 -2.01 1.14
N GLU A 41 -4.11 -2.41 -0.08
CA GLU A 41 -3.88 -1.63 -1.31
C GLU A 41 -5.01 -0.61 -1.48
N LEU A 42 -4.83 0.62 -0.96
CA LEU A 42 -5.88 1.66 -0.94
C LEU A 42 -6.36 2.07 -2.33
N HIS A 43 -5.45 2.07 -3.29
CA HIS A 43 -5.74 2.42 -4.68
C HIS A 43 -5.91 1.19 -5.58
N GLY A 44 -6.13 0.00 -4.97
CA GLY A 44 -6.27 -1.24 -5.70
C GLY A 44 -4.95 -1.79 -6.23
N THR A 45 -5.02 -2.66 -7.25
CA THR A 45 -3.85 -3.39 -7.74
C THR A 45 -3.92 -3.65 -9.25
N LEU A 46 -2.75 -3.65 -9.88
CA LEU A 46 -2.57 -4.09 -11.27
C LEU A 46 -2.49 -5.62 -11.41
N ASN A 47 -2.54 -6.37 -10.31
CA ASN A 47 -2.48 -7.83 -10.34
C ASN A 47 -3.86 -8.48 -10.51
N ARG A 48 -4.93 -7.70 -10.40
CA ARG A 48 -6.33 -8.12 -10.55
C ARG A 48 -7.06 -7.24 -11.55
N PHE A 49 -7.93 -7.86 -12.34
CA PHE A 49 -8.81 -7.21 -13.30
C PHE A 49 -10.23 -7.71 -13.09
N TYR A 50 -11.21 -6.93 -13.50
CA TYR A 50 -12.62 -7.33 -13.43
C TYR A 50 -13.44 -6.78 -14.58
N CYS A 51 -14.53 -7.47 -14.89
CA CYS A 51 -15.53 -7.00 -15.84
C CYS A 51 -16.38 -5.89 -15.24
N ILE A 52 -16.53 -4.76 -15.93
CA ILE A 52 -17.31 -3.61 -15.45
C ILE A 52 -18.82 -3.89 -15.31
N LYS A 53 -19.34 -4.99 -15.89
CA LYS A 53 -20.77 -5.34 -15.87
C LYS A 53 -21.09 -6.51 -14.95
N CYS A 54 -20.40 -7.62 -15.08
CA CYS A 54 -20.72 -8.85 -14.33
C CYS A 54 -19.74 -9.16 -13.21
N TYR A 55 -18.72 -8.30 -13.02
CA TYR A 55 -17.69 -8.40 -11.97
C TYR A 55 -16.89 -9.71 -11.99
N ASN A 56 -16.91 -10.44 -13.11
CA ASN A 56 -16.04 -11.62 -13.27
C ASN A 56 -14.59 -11.19 -13.18
N GLU A 57 -13.84 -11.84 -12.31
CA GLU A 57 -12.44 -11.49 -12.02
C GLU A 57 -11.48 -12.23 -12.93
N TYR A 58 -10.33 -11.61 -13.20
CA TYR A 58 -9.22 -12.12 -13.99
C TYR A 58 -7.90 -11.76 -13.32
N SER A 59 -6.96 -12.66 -13.31
CA SER A 59 -5.59 -12.35 -12.89
C SER A 59 -4.85 -11.57 -13.99
N LYS A 60 -3.79 -10.87 -13.60
CA LYS A 60 -2.90 -10.19 -14.52
C LYS A 60 -2.31 -11.13 -15.57
N SER A 61 -1.92 -12.35 -15.19
CA SER A 61 -1.39 -13.36 -16.11
C SER A 61 -2.41 -13.74 -17.17
N GLN A 62 -3.65 -14.07 -16.77
CA GLN A 62 -4.72 -14.38 -17.74
C GLN A 62 -4.92 -13.27 -18.75
N VAL A 63 -4.98 -12.01 -18.28
CA VAL A 63 -5.22 -10.86 -19.17
C VAL A 63 -4.05 -10.62 -20.12
N MET A 64 -2.80 -10.69 -19.62
CA MET A 64 -1.62 -10.37 -20.40
C MET A 64 -1.24 -11.49 -21.39
N GLU A 65 -1.29 -12.74 -20.95
CA GLU A 65 -0.92 -13.90 -21.78
C GLU A 65 -1.94 -14.17 -22.88
N ASN A 66 -3.23 -14.01 -22.59
CA ASN A 66 -4.30 -14.28 -23.56
C ASN A 66 -4.81 -13.00 -24.24
N HIS A 67 -4.21 -11.84 -23.97
CA HIS A 67 -4.63 -10.54 -24.53
C HIS A 67 -6.12 -10.24 -24.35
N ILE A 68 -6.71 -10.66 -23.20
CA ILE A 68 -8.14 -10.53 -22.92
C ILE A 68 -8.49 -9.05 -22.72
N ARG A 69 -9.37 -8.53 -23.57
CA ARG A 69 -9.90 -7.14 -23.46
C ARG A 69 -11.36 -7.12 -23.05
N TYR A 70 -12.08 -8.19 -23.32
CA TYR A 70 -13.52 -8.31 -23.10
C TYR A 70 -13.80 -9.52 -22.23
N CYS A 71 -14.84 -9.42 -21.43
CA CYS A 71 -15.28 -10.48 -20.52
C CYS A 71 -15.79 -11.69 -21.30
N GLU A 72 -15.23 -12.86 -21.05
CA GLU A 72 -15.63 -14.12 -21.67
C GLU A 72 -17.07 -14.54 -21.32
N LYS A 73 -17.62 -14.04 -20.17
CA LYS A 73 -19.01 -14.34 -19.75
C LYS A 73 -20.06 -13.45 -20.43
N CYS A 74 -19.78 -12.17 -20.60
CA CYS A 74 -20.82 -11.21 -21.01
C CYS A 74 -20.38 -10.23 -22.10
N GLY A 75 -19.18 -10.35 -22.64
CA GLY A 75 -18.67 -9.55 -23.73
C GLY A 75 -18.35 -8.09 -23.39
N GLN A 76 -18.46 -7.66 -22.14
CA GLN A 76 -18.18 -6.28 -21.73
C GLN A 76 -16.69 -6.07 -21.45
N ILE A 77 -16.26 -4.81 -21.40
CA ILE A 77 -14.87 -4.43 -21.16
C ILE A 77 -14.43 -4.93 -19.78
N ILE A 78 -13.19 -5.40 -19.69
CA ILE A 78 -12.49 -5.64 -18.42
C ILE A 78 -11.53 -4.48 -18.15
N ARG A 79 -11.36 -4.14 -16.86
CA ARG A 79 -10.42 -3.11 -16.42
C ARG A 79 -9.57 -3.61 -15.25
N PRO A 80 -8.39 -3.02 -15.02
CA PRO A 80 -7.64 -3.29 -13.81
C PRO A 80 -8.42 -2.82 -12.58
N ASP A 81 -8.25 -3.53 -11.47
CA ASP A 81 -8.86 -3.19 -10.19
C ASP A 81 -8.04 -2.10 -9.48
N ILE A 82 -8.07 -0.90 -10.06
CA ILE A 82 -7.42 0.30 -9.53
C ILE A 82 -8.43 1.43 -9.36
N VAL A 83 -8.16 2.28 -8.37
CA VAL A 83 -8.96 3.49 -8.11
C VAL A 83 -8.46 4.62 -9.00
N LEU A 84 -9.31 5.16 -9.85
CA LEU A 84 -9.03 6.32 -10.69
C LEU A 84 -9.47 7.61 -10.01
N TYR A 85 -9.01 8.76 -10.54
CA TYR A 85 -9.46 10.06 -10.05
C TYR A 85 -10.97 10.19 -10.11
N GLY A 86 -11.57 10.61 -8.99
CA GLY A 86 -13.03 10.72 -8.83
C GLY A 86 -13.71 9.42 -8.39
N GLU A 87 -13.02 8.30 -8.34
CA GLU A 87 -13.57 7.06 -7.78
C GLU A 87 -13.33 6.98 -6.27
N MET A 88 -14.22 6.32 -5.55
CA MET A 88 -14.11 6.11 -4.11
C MET A 88 -13.17 4.95 -3.80
N LEU A 89 -12.43 5.05 -2.69
CA LEU A 89 -11.67 3.93 -2.14
C LEU A 89 -12.61 2.79 -1.73
N ASN A 90 -12.14 1.56 -1.81
CA ASN A 90 -12.87 0.40 -1.31
C ASN A 90 -13.02 0.51 0.21
N GLN A 91 -14.26 0.61 0.69
CA GLN A 91 -14.57 0.84 2.10
C GLN A 91 -14.05 -0.28 3.01
N ASN A 92 -14.12 -1.53 2.59
CA ASN A 92 -13.58 -2.65 3.39
C ASN A 92 -12.06 -2.52 3.56
N THR A 93 -11.34 -2.10 2.52
CA THR A 93 -9.89 -1.83 2.60
C THR A 93 -9.60 -0.67 3.54
N VAL A 94 -10.39 0.42 3.45
CA VAL A 94 -10.28 1.58 4.36
C VAL A 94 -10.52 1.15 5.81
N PHE A 95 -11.57 0.40 6.11
CA PHE A 95 -11.86 -0.09 7.47
C PHE A 95 -10.72 -0.97 8.02
N ARG A 96 -10.17 -1.88 7.21
CA ARG A 96 -9.03 -2.70 7.65
C ARG A 96 -7.80 -1.84 7.93
N ALA A 97 -7.49 -0.89 7.06
CA ALA A 97 -6.36 0.02 7.20
C ALA A 97 -6.48 0.87 8.48
N LEU A 98 -7.63 1.51 8.69
CA LEU A 98 -7.90 2.30 9.90
C LEU A 98 -7.84 1.44 11.17
N GLY A 99 -8.39 0.23 11.13
CA GLY A 99 -8.32 -0.70 12.26
C GLY A 99 -6.88 -1.12 12.62
N LYS A 100 -5.96 -1.21 11.66
CA LYS A 100 -4.53 -1.43 11.92
C LYS A 100 -3.88 -0.19 12.53
N ILE A 101 -4.13 0.99 11.97
CA ILE A 101 -3.60 2.27 12.46
C ILE A 101 -4.01 2.51 13.92
N GLN A 102 -5.27 2.28 14.26
CA GLN A 102 -5.80 2.48 15.61
C GLN A 102 -5.27 1.48 16.65
N LYS A 103 -4.81 0.31 16.20
CA LYS A 103 -4.25 -0.74 17.09
C LYS A 103 -2.73 -0.67 17.22
N ALA A 104 -2.06 0.05 16.33
CA ALA A 104 -0.61 0.14 16.33
C ALA A 104 -0.13 1.06 17.47
N ASP A 105 0.95 0.68 18.13
CA ASP A 105 1.72 1.51 19.04
C ASP A 105 2.70 2.44 18.27
N THR A 106 3.13 1.98 17.10
CA THR A 106 4.07 2.70 16.24
C THR A 106 3.55 2.72 14.79
N LEU A 107 3.48 3.89 14.20
CA LEU A 107 3.17 4.10 12.78
C LEU A 107 4.41 4.60 12.05
N VAL A 108 4.86 3.83 11.06
CA VAL A 108 6.01 4.23 10.21
C VAL A 108 5.52 4.59 8.83
N VAL A 109 5.74 5.83 8.42
CA VAL A 109 5.45 6.35 7.07
C VAL A 109 6.73 6.31 6.24
N LEU A 110 6.67 5.67 5.07
CA LEU A 110 7.81 5.47 4.19
C LEU A 110 7.50 6.01 2.79
N GLY A 111 8.31 6.99 2.33
CA GLY A 111 8.26 7.48 0.94
C GLY A 111 6.91 8.04 0.51
N SER A 112 6.18 8.70 1.41
CA SER A 112 4.92 9.35 1.10
C SER A 112 4.97 10.84 1.41
N SER A 113 4.49 11.65 0.47
CA SER A 113 4.35 13.10 0.68
C SER A 113 3.22 13.47 1.64
N LEU A 114 2.33 12.53 1.96
CA LEU A 114 1.15 12.72 2.81
C LEU A 114 0.24 13.89 2.39
N VAL A 115 0.11 14.13 1.07
CA VAL A 115 -0.77 15.17 0.52
C VAL A 115 -1.97 14.60 -0.24
N VAL A 116 -1.89 13.34 -0.70
CA VAL A 116 -2.96 12.70 -1.50
C VAL A 116 -4.07 12.19 -0.59
N GLN A 117 -5.23 12.85 -0.65
CA GLN A 117 -6.41 12.46 0.11
C GLN A 117 -7.20 11.33 -0.58
N PRO A 118 -7.95 10.50 0.16
CA PRO A 118 -8.14 10.53 1.62
C PRO A 118 -7.04 9.81 2.41
N ALA A 119 -6.13 9.10 1.75
CA ALA A 119 -5.13 8.25 2.39
C ALA A 119 -4.17 9.02 3.32
N ALA A 120 -3.80 10.25 2.95
CA ALA A 120 -2.96 11.11 3.79
C ALA A 120 -3.62 11.40 5.16
N GLY A 121 -4.95 11.56 5.18
CA GLY A 121 -5.71 11.81 6.40
C GLY A 121 -5.72 10.63 7.41
N PHE A 122 -5.36 9.42 6.97
CA PHE A 122 -5.34 8.26 7.87
C PHE A 122 -4.28 8.38 8.97
N VAL A 123 -3.22 9.15 8.75
CA VAL A 123 -2.20 9.43 9.78
C VAL A 123 -2.81 10.12 11.00
N SER A 124 -3.82 10.98 10.82
CA SER A 124 -4.50 11.66 11.93
C SER A 124 -5.36 10.72 12.81
N GLU A 125 -5.66 9.52 12.32
CA GLU A 125 -6.38 8.49 13.09
C GLU A 125 -5.46 7.66 13.99
N PHE A 126 -4.13 7.84 13.86
CA PHE A 126 -3.15 7.19 14.72
C PHE A 126 -3.23 7.76 16.15
N LYS A 127 -3.24 6.86 17.13
CA LYS A 127 -3.34 7.17 18.56
C LYS A 127 -2.25 6.50 19.40
N GLY A 128 -1.30 5.84 18.74
CA GLY A 128 -0.17 5.18 19.41
C GLY A 128 0.92 6.16 19.86
N ASP A 129 2.02 5.59 20.30
CA ASP A 129 3.07 6.35 20.99
C ASP A 129 4.12 6.94 20.05
N ASN A 130 4.31 6.34 18.85
CA ASN A 130 5.43 6.72 17.98
C ASN A 130 4.98 6.89 16.52
N LEU A 131 4.94 8.11 16.03
CA LEU A 131 4.81 8.43 14.61
C LEU A 131 6.20 8.69 14.02
N ILE A 132 6.63 7.83 13.10
CA ILE A 132 7.93 7.93 12.44
C ILE A 132 7.71 8.22 10.96
N ILE A 133 8.36 9.25 10.43
CA ILE A 133 8.29 9.62 9.01
C ILE A 133 9.68 9.52 8.39
N ILE A 134 9.82 8.69 7.35
CA ILE A 134 11.04 8.58 6.53
C ILE A 134 10.67 8.98 5.11
N ASN A 135 10.99 10.20 4.73
CA ASN A 135 10.66 10.76 3.43
C ASN A 135 11.69 11.82 3.03
N ARG A 136 12.10 11.88 1.77
CA ARG A 136 13.11 12.86 1.31
C ARG A 136 12.65 14.29 1.53
N ASP A 137 11.42 14.59 1.14
CA ASP A 137 10.84 15.91 1.22
C ASP A 137 10.04 16.07 2.53
N ARG A 138 9.83 17.33 2.92
CA ARG A 138 8.96 17.66 4.05
C ARG A 138 7.52 17.23 3.80
N THR A 139 6.85 16.84 4.88
CA THR A 139 5.43 16.48 4.85
C THR A 139 4.61 17.39 5.78
N PRO A 140 3.28 17.51 5.56
CA PRO A 140 2.41 18.26 6.47
C PRO A 140 2.38 17.72 7.90
N TYR A 141 2.83 16.49 8.12
CA TYR A 141 2.80 15.81 9.43
C TYR A 141 4.14 15.82 10.17
N ASP A 142 5.20 16.42 9.60
CA ASP A 142 6.54 16.44 10.23
C ASP A 142 6.52 17.03 11.65
N GLN A 143 5.71 18.07 11.88
CA GLN A 143 5.60 18.71 13.21
C GLN A 143 4.87 17.85 14.24
N SER A 144 4.10 16.86 13.80
CA SER A 144 3.33 15.96 14.66
C SER A 144 4.03 14.61 14.86
N ALA A 145 5.14 14.39 14.16
CA ALA A 145 5.89 13.13 14.22
C ALA A 145 6.93 13.15 15.35
N ASP A 146 7.10 12.01 16.01
CA ASP A 146 8.10 11.83 17.05
C ASP A 146 9.52 11.71 16.49
N LEU A 147 9.62 11.17 15.24
CA LEU A 147 10.87 11.07 14.51
C LEU A 147 10.65 11.35 13.03
N VAL A 148 11.44 12.27 12.49
CA VAL A 148 11.45 12.57 11.05
C VAL A 148 12.87 12.37 10.51
N ILE A 149 12.98 11.61 9.42
CA ILE A 149 14.24 11.37 8.70
C ILE A 149 14.06 11.81 7.25
N HIS A 150 14.69 12.93 6.88
CA HIS A 150 14.72 13.42 5.50
C HIS A 150 15.89 12.81 4.74
N ASP A 151 15.71 11.55 4.30
CA ASP A 151 16.72 10.80 3.57
C ASP A 151 16.05 9.78 2.63
N ASP A 152 16.84 9.10 1.80
CA ASP A 152 16.37 7.97 1.00
C ASP A 152 15.99 6.81 1.92
N MET A 153 14.72 6.39 1.84
CA MET A 153 14.23 5.29 2.69
C MET A 153 14.99 3.98 2.49
N THR A 154 15.58 3.76 1.29
CA THR A 154 16.39 2.56 1.01
C THR A 154 17.69 2.60 1.81
N GLU A 155 18.38 3.75 1.82
CA GLU A 155 19.61 3.93 2.58
C GLU A 155 19.38 3.84 4.09
N VAL A 156 18.25 4.41 4.57
CA VAL A 156 17.86 4.33 5.99
C VAL A 156 17.62 2.88 6.39
N VAL A 157 16.84 2.12 5.62
CA VAL A 157 16.55 0.71 5.90
C VAL A 157 17.80 -0.14 5.79
N GLU A 158 18.69 0.11 4.84
CA GLU A 158 20.00 -0.60 4.78
C GLU A 158 20.84 -0.40 6.05
N LYS A 159 20.84 0.81 6.59
CA LYS A 159 21.55 1.09 7.87
C LYS A 159 20.89 0.38 9.05
N ILE A 160 19.56 0.27 9.08
CA ILE A 160 18.82 -0.46 10.12
C ILE A 160 19.13 -1.96 10.07
N MET A 161 19.14 -2.56 8.87
CA MET A 161 19.33 -4.00 8.70
C MET A 161 20.77 -4.46 8.90
N LYS A 162 21.76 -3.57 8.89
CA LYS A 162 23.18 -3.88 9.16
C LYS A 162 23.53 -3.91 10.66
N LYS A 163 22.62 -3.53 11.53
CA LYS A 163 22.78 -3.61 12.99
C LYS A 163 22.25 -4.92 13.54
#